data_3bd01bd808df2c0a1e0146c3d4eb7282
#
_entry.id   3bd01bd808df2c0a1e0146c3d4eb7282
#
_cell.length_a   1.000
_cell.length_b   1.000
_cell.length_c   1.000
_cell.angle_alpha   90.00
_cell.angle_beta   90.00
_cell.angle_gamma   90.00
#
_symmetry.space_group_name_H-M   'P 1'
#
loop_
_entity.id
_entity.type
_entity.pdbx_description
1 polymer ?
#
loop_
_entity_poly.entity_id
_entity_poly.type
_entity_poly.pdbx_seq_one_letter_code
_entity_poly.pdbx_strand_id
1 'polypeptide(L)'
;INIKLIINSNMDNTEKLNTKNKSIMVLGTSSGVGKSITVTAICRILRDLGENPFPFKGQNMSNNAWVDVEGGEMAFSQAIQAFASGKIPSSEMNPILLKPQGDSTSEVIHLGKSVGVTTAKNYYQNWFQSGWEIIKKGLRNITEKNDNCRLIIEGAGSPVEMNLIHRDLTNLRIARYLEAN
;
A
#
# COMPACT_ATOMS: atom_id res chain seq x y z
N ILE A 1 21.94 -4.64 -10.07
CA ILE A 1 22.55 -4.86 -8.74
C ILE A 1 21.63 -5.80 -7.99
N ASN A 2 22.01 -7.10 -7.90
CA ASN A 2 21.26 -8.08 -7.12
C ASN A 2 21.58 -7.86 -5.63
N ILE A 3 20.70 -7.19 -4.90
CA ILE A 3 20.79 -7.12 -3.44
C ILE A 3 20.05 -8.33 -2.89
N LYS A 4 20.79 -9.41 -2.64
CA LYS A 4 20.29 -10.54 -1.86
C LYS A 4 20.39 -10.16 -0.39
N LEU A 5 19.31 -9.61 0.15
CA LEU A 5 19.22 -9.33 1.59
C LEU A 5 19.20 -10.66 2.35
N ILE A 6 20.23 -10.91 3.16
CA ILE A 6 20.26 -11.96 4.17
C ILE A 6 19.28 -11.52 5.29
N ILE A 7 18.13 -12.12 5.31
CA ILE A 7 17.09 -11.83 6.30
C ILE A 7 17.13 -12.96 7.33
N ASN A 8 17.56 -12.60 8.55
CA ASN A 8 17.53 -13.50 9.71
C ASN A 8 16.14 -14.09 9.93
N SER A 9 16.10 -15.40 10.06
CA SER A 9 14.94 -16.29 10.03
C SER A 9 14.13 -16.37 11.34
N ASN A 10 14.08 -15.35 12.16
CA ASN A 10 13.35 -15.38 13.42
C ASN A 10 12.25 -14.33 13.51
N MET A 11 11.31 -14.37 12.59
CA MET A 11 10.00 -13.71 12.75
C MET A 11 8.94 -14.52 12.00
N ASP A 12 8.09 -15.15 12.77
CA ASP A 12 6.79 -15.76 12.46
C ASP A 12 6.62 -16.53 11.14
N ASN A 13 5.94 -17.68 11.25
CA ASN A 13 5.23 -18.36 10.14
C ASN A 13 4.33 -17.32 9.47
N THR A 14 4.88 -16.56 8.53
CA THR A 14 4.15 -15.50 7.85
C THR A 14 3.15 -16.15 6.90
N GLU A 15 1.88 -16.03 7.28
CA GLU A 15 0.76 -16.21 6.37
C GLU A 15 1.10 -15.52 5.04
N LYS A 16 1.02 -16.24 3.94
CA LYS A 16 1.28 -15.72 2.59
C LYS A 16 -0.02 -15.64 1.81
N LEU A 17 -0.18 -14.60 1.04
CA LEU A 17 -1.29 -14.47 0.11
C LEU A 17 -0.83 -14.95 -1.27
N ASN A 18 -1.36 -16.09 -1.70
CA ASN A 18 -1.10 -16.61 -3.03
C ASN A 18 -1.89 -15.82 -4.08
N THR A 19 -1.19 -15.19 -5.00
CA THR A 19 -1.77 -14.55 -6.19
C THR A 19 -1.34 -15.33 -7.44
N LYS A 20 -2.25 -15.54 -8.40
CA LYS A 20 -1.94 -16.22 -9.66
C LYS A 20 -0.80 -15.54 -10.43
N ASN A 21 -0.81 -14.22 -10.44
CA ASN A 21 0.20 -13.40 -11.08
C ASN A 21 1.14 -12.81 -10.03
N LYS A 22 2.45 -12.88 -10.31
CA LYS A 22 3.45 -12.27 -9.41
C LYS A 22 3.23 -10.78 -9.26
N SER A 23 3.15 -10.31 -8.04
CA SER A 23 3.05 -8.90 -7.69
C SER A 23 4.36 -8.16 -7.99
N ILE A 24 4.27 -6.89 -8.35
CA ILE A 24 5.42 -6.01 -8.59
C ILE A 24 5.42 -4.93 -7.53
N MET A 25 6.56 -4.70 -6.87
CA MET A 25 6.71 -3.62 -5.89
C MET A 25 7.70 -2.57 -6.37
N VAL A 26 7.25 -1.32 -6.39
CA VAL A 26 8.07 -0.16 -6.75
C VAL A 26 8.54 0.53 -5.47
N LEU A 27 9.83 0.45 -5.22
CA LEU A 27 10.51 1.09 -4.10
C LEU A 27 11.31 2.29 -4.59
N GLY A 28 11.62 3.20 -3.69
CA GLY A 28 12.47 4.36 -3.99
C GLY A 28 13.35 4.71 -2.80
N THR A 29 14.43 5.44 -3.06
CA THR A 29 15.42 5.83 -2.04
C THR A 29 14.93 6.93 -1.09
N SER A 30 13.85 7.64 -1.48
CA SER A 30 13.23 8.67 -0.62
C SER A 30 11.78 8.94 -1.03
N SER A 31 11.08 9.78 -0.27
CA SER A 31 9.82 10.38 -0.69
C SER A 31 10.05 11.30 -1.88
N GLY A 32 9.08 11.40 -2.80
CA GLY A 32 9.13 12.32 -3.94
C GLY A 32 9.99 11.89 -5.13
N VAL A 33 10.66 10.74 -5.11
CA VAL A 33 11.53 10.25 -6.21
C VAL A 33 10.78 9.72 -7.44
N GLY A 34 9.45 9.88 -7.51
CA GLY A 34 8.67 9.50 -8.68
C GLY A 34 8.01 8.12 -8.59
N LYS A 35 7.98 7.45 -7.42
CA LYS A 35 7.31 6.14 -7.26
C LYS A 35 5.88 6.14 -7.80
N SER A 36 5.08 7.13 -7.43
CA SER A 36 3.67 7.19 -7.81
C SER A 36 3.47 7.31 -9.33
N ILE A 37 4.27 8.12 -10.01
CA ILE A 37 4.20 8.23 -11.47
C ILE A 37 4.69 6.95 -12.16
N THR A 38 5.72 6.30 -11.60
CA THR A 38 6.23 5.02 -12.11
C THR A 38 5.17 3.93 -12.00
N VAL A 39 4.49 3.82 -10.84
CA VAL A 39 3.38 2.87 -10.65
C VAL A 39 2.24 3.17 -11.61
N THR A 40 1.88 4.45 -11.78
CA THR A 40 0.85 4.88 -12.75
C THR A 40 1.20 4.42 -14.18
N ALA A 41 2.46 4.63 -14.61
CA ALA A 41 2.92 4.22 -15.92
C ALA A 41 2.91 2.69 -16.10
N ILE A 42 3.40 1.94 -15.10
CA ILE A 42 3.37 0.47 -15.12
C ILE A 42 1.92 -0.04 -15.22
N CYS A 43 1.01 0.50 -14.42
CA CYS A 43 -0.40 0.14 -14.47
C CYS A 43 -0.99 0.38 -15.86
N ARG A 44 -0.69 1.52 -16.47
CA ARG A 44 -1.17 1.83 -17.81
C ARG A 44 -0.58 0.91 -18.86
N ILE A 45 0.72 0.65 -18.84
CA ILE A 45 1.39 -0.24 -19.79
C ILE A 45 0.82 -1.65 -19.69
N LEU A 46 0.69 -2.19 -18.49
CA LEU A 46 0.17 -3.55 -18.28
C LEU A 46 -1.29 -3.67 -18.76
N ARG A 47 -2.12 -2.66 -18.49
CA ARG A 47 -3.46 -2.61 -19.03
C ARG A 47 -3.48 -2.62 -20.57
N ASP A 48 -2.63 -1.80 -21.20
CA ASP A 48 -2.57 -1.72 -22.67
C ASP A 48 -2.04 -3.02 -23.30
N LEU A 49 -1.27 -3.82 -22.53
CA LEU A 49 -0.84 -5.18 -22.89
C LEU A 49 -1.91 -6.25 -22.62
N GLY A 50 -3.09 -5.89 -22.16
CA GLY A 50 -4.20 -6.82 -21.89
C GLY A 50 -4.11 -7.52 -20.53
N GLU A 51 -3.19 -7.11 -19.65
CA GLU A 51 -3.13 -7.60 -18.27
C GLU A 51 -4.18 -6.93 -17.39
N ASN A 52 -4.36 -7.46 -16.17
CA ASN A 52 -5.31 -6.97 -15.18
C ASN A 52 -4.61 -6.33 -13.98
N PRO A 53 -3.94 -5.16 -14.14
CA PRO A 53 -3.23 -4.51 -13.05
C PRO A 53 -4.17 -3.91 -12.02
N PHE A 54 -3.78 -4.03 -10.73
CA PHE A 54 -4.43 -3.38 -9.59
C PHE A 54 -3.37 -2.62 -8.79
N PRO A 55 -3.46 -1.29 -8.69
CA PRO A 55 -2.55 -0.52 -7.86
C PRO A 55 -2.85 -0.77 -6.39
N PHE A 56 -1.82 -0.73 -5.56
CA PHE A 56 -1.95 -0.87 -4.12
C PHE A 56 -0.88 -0.07 -3.38
N LYS A 57 -1.29 0.60 -2.31
CA LYS A 57 -0.37 1.21 -1.35
C LYS A 57 -0.92 1.02 0.04
N GLY A 58 -0.28 0.19 0.84
CA GLY A 58 -0.78 -0.21 2.17
C GLY A 58 -1.09 0.97 3.08
N GLN A 59 -0.23 1.97 3.10
CA GLN A 59 -0.42 3.20 3.85
C GLN A 59 0.07 4.41 3.05
N ASN A 60 -0.70 5.48 3.03
CA ASN A 60 -0.28 6.77 2.49
C ASN A 60 -0.48 7.88 3.52
N MET A 61 0.31 8.94 3.41
CA MET A 61 0.15 10.17 4.20
C MET A 61 -0.08 11.31 3.22
N SER A 62 -1.29 11.86 3.21
CA SER A 62 -1.68 12.91 2.28
C SER A 62 -2.96 13.60 2.71
N ASN A 63 -3.04 14.92 2.53
CA ASN A 63 -4.27 15.68 2.65
C ASN A 63 -5.09 15.68 1.35
N ASN A 64 -4.49 15.23 0.23
CA ASN A 64 -5.21 15.10 -1.03
C ASN A 64 -5.92 13.74 -1.05
N ALA A 65 -7.20 13.74 -0.79
CA ALA A 65 -8.06 12.58 -0.80
C ALA A 65 -8.96 12.55 -2.04
N TRP A 66 -9.31 11.35 -2.46
CA TRP A 66 -10.37 11.03 -3.40
C TRP A 66 -11.48 10.31 -2.65
N VAL A 67 -12.72 10.58 -2.99
CA VAL A 67 -13.87 9.84 -2.44
C VAL A 67 -14.30 8.80 -3.48
N ASP A 68 -14.31 7.54 -3.09
CA ASP A 68 -14.73 6.43 -3.94
C ASP A 68 -16.26 6.36 -4.07
N VAL A 69 -16.75 5.45 -4.92
CA VAL A 69 -18.18 5.32 -5.22
C VAL A 69 -19.03 4.87 -4.01
N GLU A 70 -18.40 4.34 -2.97
CA GLU A 70 -19.03 3.92 -1.71
C GLU A 70 -18.95 5.02 -0.63
N GLY A 71 -18.40 6.19 -0.98
CA GLY A 71 -18.20 7.31 -0.06
C GLY A 71 -16.94 7.16 0.80
N GLY A 72 -16.06 6.21 0.50
CA GLY A 72 -14.81 5.98 1.21
C GLY A 72 -13.69 6.90 0.74
N GLU A 73 -12.85 7.38 1.66
CA GLU A 73 -11.69 8.20 1.34
C GLU A 73 -10.45 7.35 1.06
N MET A 74 -9.73 7.70 -0.01
CA MET A 74 -8.41 7.15 -0.35
C MET A 74 -7.49 8.26 -0.85
N ALA A 75 -6.18 8.03 -0.90
CA ALA A 75 -5.26 9.03 -1.43
C ALA A 75 -5.47 9.25 -2.93
N PHE A 76 -5.45 10.51 -3.35
CA PHE A 76 -5.67 10.92 -4.74
C PHE A 76 -4.68 10.25 -5.72
N SER A 77 -3.43 10.03 -5.31
CA SER A 77 -2.43 9.35 -6.13
C SER A 77 -2.83 7.92 -6.48
N GLN A 78 -3.45 7.18 -5.56
CA GLN A 78 -3.92 5.82 -5.82
C GLN A 78 -5.19 5.81 -6.68
N ALA A 79 -6.02 6.84 -6.60
CA ALA A 79 -7.14 7.01 -7.53
C ALA A 79 -6.66 7.21 -8.97
N ILE A 80 -5.62 8.04 -9.20
CA ILE A 80 -4.99 8.19 -10.52
C ILE A 80 -4.44 6.86 -11.04
N GLN A 81 -3.78 6.08 -10.19
CA GLN A 81 -3.26 4.76 -10.54
C GLN A 81 -4.39 3.78 -10.91
N ALA A 82 -5.51 3.83 -10.19
CA ALA A 82 -6.70 3.05 -10.52
C ALA A 82 -7.24 3.39 -11.91
N PHE A 83 -7.39 4.67 -12.22
CA PHE A 83 -7.82 5.11 -13.57
C PHE A 83 -6.86 4.65 -14.65
N ALA A 84 -5.53 4.77 -14.42
CA ALA A 84 -4.52 4.26 -15.35
C ALA A 84 -4.65 2.75 -15.58
N SER A 85 -5.01 2.01 -14.55
CA SER A 85 -5.29 0.55 -14.59
C SER A 85 -6.63 0.23 -15.26
N GLY A 86 -7.48 1.22 -15.57
CA GLY A 86 -8.85 1.01 -16.04
C GLY A 86 -9.79 0.50 -14.96
N LYS A 87 -9.50 0.81 -13.71
CA LYS A 87 -10.30 0.40 -12.54
C LYS A 87 -11.04 1.60 -11.96
N ILE A 88 -12.16 1.32 -11.31
CA ILE A 88 -12.84 2.28 -10.45
C ILE A 88 -12.02 2.39 -9.16
N PRO A 89 -11.64 3.61 -8.73
CA PRO A 89 -10.95 3.79 -7.46
C PRO A 89 -11.74 3.21 -6.29
N SER A 90 -11.04 2.48 -5.40
CA SER A 90 -11.62 1.89 -4.19
C SER A 90 -10.64 2.06 -3.04
N SER A 91 -11.17 2.35 -1.87
CA SER A 91 -10.40 2.50 -0.63
C SER A 91 -9.62 1.23 -0.26
N GLU A 92 -9.97 0.07 -0.82
CA GLU A 92 -9.20 -1.17 -0.70
C GLU A 92 -7.79 -1.06 -1.32
N MET A 93 -7.61 -0.21 -2.34
CA MET A 93 -6.31 0.05 -2.99
C MET A 93 -5.37 0.92 -2.15
N ASN A 94 -5.94 1.63 -1.16
CA ASN A 94 -5.19 2.40 -0.16
C ASN A 94 -5.87 2.25 1.21
N PRO A 95 -5.72 1.09 1.86
CA PRO A 95 -6.48 0.74 3.05
C PRO A 95 -6.19 1.61 4.27
N ILE A 96 -5.04 2.28 4.32
CA ILE A 96 -4.72 3.23 5.37
C ILE A 96 -4.33 4.58 4.74
N LEU A 97 -5.09 5.62 5.08
CA LEU A 97 -4.75 6.99 4.75
C LEU A 97 -4.58 7.79 6.05
N LEU A 98 -3.43 8.44 6.20
CA LEU A 98 -3.17 9.39 7.28
C LEU A 98 -3.27 10.79 6.70
N LYS A 99 -4.17 11.60 7.26
CA LYS A 99 -4.36 13.02 6.89
C LYS A 99 -3.73 13.90 7.97
N PRO A 100 -2.52 14.43 7.74
CA PRO A 100 -1.87 15.33 8.70
C PRO A 100 -2.76 16.52 9.06
N GLN A 101 -2.85 16.80 10.34
CA GLN A 101 -3.52 17.96 10.92
C GLN A 101 -2.51 18.79 11.70
N GLY A 102 -2.92 19.91 12.25
CA GLY A 102 -2.07 20.69 13.15
C GLY A 102 -1.60 19.89 14.37
N ASP A 103 -0.63 20.42 15.11
CA ASP A 103 -0.13 19.89 16.39
C ASP A 103 0.40 18.45 16.34
N SER A 104 1.08 18.09 15.25
CA SER A 104 1.69 16.75 15.04
C SER A 104 0.68 15.60 15.15
N THR A 105 -0.58 15.85 14.85
CA THR A 105 -1.64 14.85 14.77
C THR A 105 -1.98 14.49 13.34
N SER A 106 -2.62 13.36 13.16
CA SER A 106 -3.20 12.92 11.88
C SER A 106 -4.55 12.27 12.13
N GLU A 107 -5.51 12.57 11.26
CA GLU A 107 -6.70 11.75 11.14
C GLU A 107 -6.33 10.43 10.47
N VAL A 108 -6.81 9.33 11.03
CA VAL A 108 -6.59 7.98 10.54
C VAL A 108 -7.83 7.48 9.82
N ILE A 109 -7.67 7.08 8.58
CA ILE A 109 -8.73 6.52 7.76
C ILE A 109 -8.37 5.06 7.43
N HIS A 110 -9.27 4.15 7.78
CA HIS A 110 -9.15 2.73 7.49
C HIS A 110 -10.23 2.30 6.50
N LEU A 111 -9.84 1.73 5.37
CA LEU A 111 -10.74 1.29 4.29
C LEU A 111 -11.83 2.35 4.00
N GLY A 112 -11.39 3.58 3.84
CA GLY A 112 -12.22 4.72 3.47
C GLY A 112 -12.96 5.41 4.62
N LYS A 113 -12.92 4.89 5.85
CA LYS A 113 -13.66 5.44 7.00
C LYS A 113 -12.74 6.01 8.05
N SER A 114 -13.05 7.22 8.53
CA SER A 114 -12.34 7.83 9.65
C SER A 114 -12.53 6.99 10.91
N VAL A 115 -11.43 6.68 11.59
CA VAL A 115 -11.42 5.91 12.83
C VAL A 115 -10.90 6.72 14.02
N GLY A 116 -10.49 7.96 13.79
CA GLY A 116 -10.09 8.91 14.82
C GLY A 116 -8.84 9.70 14.49
N VAL A 117 -8.40 10.49 15.44
CA VAL A 117 -7.20 11.33 15.34
C VAL A 117 -6.15 10.83 16.31
N THR A 118 -4.89 10.80 15.88
CA THR A 118 -3.78 10.30 16.68
C THR A 118 -2.49 11.08 16.43
N THR A 119 -1.56 11.03 17.38
CA THR A 119 -0.18 11.47 17.15
C THR A 119 0.63 10.35 16.49
N ALA A 120 1.71 10.71 15.80
CA ALA A 120 2.61 9.72 15.21
C ALA A 120 3.09 8.66 16.23
N LYS A 121 3.43 9.09 17.46
CA LYS A 121 3.85 8.20 18.55
C LYS A 121 2.77 7.18 18.91
N ASN A 122 1.55 7.64 19.14
CA ASN A 122 0.42 6.78 19.52
C ASN A 122 -0.02 5.88 18.36
N TYR A 123 0.09 6.37 17.12
CA TYR A 123 -0.20 5.56 15.93
C TYR A 123 0.67 4.29 15.92
N TYR A 124 1.99 4.43 16.04
CA TYR A 124 2.89 3.28 16.05
C TYR A 124 2.75 2.36 17.26
N GLN A 125 2.30 2.88 18.40
CA GLN A 125 2.10 2.07 19.61
C GLN A 125 0.80 1.26 19.58
N ASN A 126 -0.28 1.86 19.13
CA ASN A 126 -1.64 1.32 19.30
C ASN A 126 -2.25 0.78 17.99
N TRP A 127 -1.77 1.24 16.84
CA TRP A 127 -2.41 0.96 15.54
C TRP A 127 -1.57 0.08 14.61
N PHE A 128 -0.34 -0.25 15.00
CA PHE A 128 0.56 -1.01 14.13
C PHE A 128 0.00 -2.41 13.80
N GLN A 129 -0.44 -3.15 14.82
CA GLN A 129 -0.97 -4.50 14.61
C GLN A 129 -2.32 -4.46 13.88
N SER A 130 -3.24 -3.61 14.32
CA SER A 130 -4.52 -3.42 13.63
C SER A 130 -4.35 -2.90 12.20
N GLY A 131 -3.38 -2.01 11.96
CA GLY A 131 -3.02 -1.54 10.63
C GLY A 131 -2.61 -2.66 9.68
N TRP A 132 -1.85 -3.65 10.16
CA TRP A 132 -1.51 -4.81 9.37
C TRP A 132 -2.73 -5.65 8.96
N GLU A 133 -3.68 -5.87 9.88
CA GLU A 133 -4.92 -6.58 9.56
C GLU A 133 -5.76 -5.82 8.53
N ILE A 134 -5.81 -4.48 8.61
CA ILE A 134 -6.48 -3.62 7.64
C ILE A 134 -5.83 -3.73 6.24
N ILE A 135 -4.50 -3.74 6.19
CA ILE A 135 -3.75 -3.94 4.92
C ILE A 135 -4.05 -5.31 4.33
N LYS A 136 -3.99 -6.37 5.13
CA LYS A 136 -4.33 -7.73 4.67
C LYS A 136 -5.77 -7.82 4.16
N LYS A 137 -6.71 -7.16 4.85
CA LYS A 137 -8.11 -7.11 4.42
C LYS A 137 -8.27 -6.45 3.06
N GLY A 138 -7.63 -5.29 2.82
CA GLY A 138 -7.64 -4.63 1.52
C GLY A 138 -7.08 -5.53 0.41
N LEU A 139 -5.94 -6.18 0.65
CA LEU A 139 -5.33 -7.11 -0.31
C LEU A 139 -6.23 -8.31 -0.62
N ARG A 140 -6.80 -8.95 0.40
CA ARG A 140 -7.73 -10.09 0.22
C ARG A 140 -8.95 -9.67 -0.56
N ASN A 141 -9.59 -8.57 -0.22
CA ASN A 141 -10.78 -8.07 -0.92
C ASN A 141 -10.52 -7.84 -2.42
N ILE A 142 -9.34 -7.31 -2.79
CA ILE A 142 -8.96 -7.13 -4.19
C ILE A 142 -8.76 -8.49 -4.87
N THR A 143 -8.00 -9.39 -4.26
CA THR A 143 -7.60 -10.66 -4.89
C THR A 143 -8.74 -11.67 -4.97
N GLU A 144 -9.62 -11.72 -3.97
CA GLU A 144 -10.80 -12.61 -3.96
C GLU A 144 -11.84 -12.22 -5.01
N LYS A 145 -11.99 -10.92 -5.28
CA LYS A 145 -12.90 -10.42 -6.30
C LYS A 145 -12.31 -10.49 -7.73
N ASN A 146 -11.01 -10.75 -7.87
CA ASN A 146 -10.28 -10.60 -9.13
C ASN A 146 -9.20 -11.68 -9.30
N ASP A 147 -9.59 -12.87 -9.71
CA ASP A 147 -8.73 -14.07 -9.81
C ASP A 147 -7.42 -13.91 -10.59
N ASN A 148 -7.38 -13.06 -11.60
CA ASN A 148 -6.23 -12.84 -12.48
C ASN A 148 -5.61 -11.45 -12.28
N CYS A 149 -5.79 -10.82 -11.13
CA CYS A 149 -5.19 -9.52 -10.89
C CYS A 149 -3.67 -9.62 -10.74
N ARG A 150 -2.97 -8.60 -11.22
CA ARG A 150 -1.56 -8.36 -10.92
C ARG A 150 -1.46 -7.14 -10.02
N LEU A 151 -1.04 -7.31 -8.78
CA LEU A 151 -0.86 -6.20 -7.86
C LEU A 151 0.40 -5.41 -8.21
N ILE A 152 0.25 -4.10 -8.34
CA ILE A 152 1.34 -3.13 -8.55
C ILE A 152 1.41 -2.27 -7.30
N ILE A 153 2.42 -2.55 -6.46
CA ILE A 153 2.51 -1.99 -5.11
C ILE A 153 3.43 -0.78 -5.11
N GLU A 154 2.95 0.34 -4.60
CA GLU A 154 3.77 1.50 -4.29
C GLU A 154 4.28 1.41 -2.86
N GLY A 155 5.60 1.36 -2.69
CA GLY A 155 6.21 1.48 -1.37
C GLY A 155 6.19 2.91 -0.83
N ALA A 156 6.33 3.07 0.47
CA ALA A 156 6.39 4.36 1.15
C ALA A 156 7.79 4.64 1.68
N GLY A 157 8.24 5.90 1.56
CA GLY A 157 9.57 6.32 2.04
C GLY A 157 10.71 5.54 1.39
N SER A 158 11.74 5.25 2.17
CA SER A 158 12.90 4.44 1.78
C SER A 158 12.88 3.08 2.49
N PRO A 159 13.11 1.95 1.79
CA PRO A 159 13.23 0.64 2.43
C PRO A 159 14.52 0.47 3.25
N VAL A 160 15.44 1.43 3.19
CA VAL A 160 16.77 1.38 3.81
C VAL A 160 16.79 2.01 5.21
N GLU A 161 15.68 2.55 5.68
CA GLU A 161 15.58 3.08 7.05
C GLU A 161 15.54 1.92 8.07
N MET A 162 16.72 1.38 8.37
CA MET A 162 16.92 0.20 9.22
C MET A 162 16.30 0.33 10.62
N ASN A 163 16.19 1.56 11.13
CA ASN A 163 15.57 1.86 12.44
C ASN A 163 14.07 1.60 12.45
N LEU A 164 13.42 1.50 11.29
CA LEU A 164 11.98 1.33 11.14
C LEU A 164 11.56 -0.06 10.63
N ILE A 165 12.51 -0.99 10.42
CA ILE A 165 12.22 -2.34 9.90
C ILE A 165 11.14 -3.06 10.72
N HIS A 166 11.19 -2.92 12.05
CA HIS A 166 10.19 -3.53 12.94
C HIS A 166 8.82 -2.83 12.91
N ARG A 167 8.73 -1.66 12.27
CA ARG A 167 7.51 -0.85 12.13
C ARG A 167 7.09 -0.66 10.68
N ASP A 168 7.68 -1.43 9.78
CA ASP A 168 7.38 -1.34 8.35
C ASP A 168 6.06 -2.07 8.02
N LEU A 169 5.01 -1.29 7.81
CA LEU A 169 3.72 -1.79 7.29
C LEU A 169 3.62 -1.73 5.76
N THR A 170 4.57 -1.08 5.09
CA THR A 170 4.34 -0.59 3.72
C THR A 170 5.29 -1.15 2.67
N ASN A 171 6.44 -1.67 3.08
CA ASN A 171 7.47 -2.14 2.15
C ASN A 171 7.73 -3.64 2.30
N LEU A 172 8.73 -4.03 3.11
CA LEU A 172 9.19 -5.41 3.21
C LEU A 172 8.13 -6.38 3.73
N ARG A 173 7.25 -5.92 4.63
CA ARG A 173 6.19 -6.78 5.16
C ARG A 173 5.17 -7.14 4.09
N ILE A 174 4.75 -6.18 3.26
CA ILE A 174 3.87 -6.44 2.12
C ILE A 174 4.58 -7.27 1.06
N ALA A 175 5.84 -6.93 0.72
CA ALA A 175 6.61 -7.68 -0.26
C ALA A 175 6.74 -9.16 0.10
N ARG A 176 6.99 -9.48 1.38
CA ARG A 176 7.05 -10.86 1.88
C ARG A 176 5.71 -11.57 1.85
N TYR A 177 4.64 -10.87 2.27
CA TYR A 177 3.29 -11.42 2.30
C TYR A 177 2.79 -11.82 0.90
N LEU A 178 3.19 -11.07 -0.14
CA LEU A 178 2.81 -11.27 -1.54
C LEU A 178 3.87 -12.00 -2.37
N GLU A 179 5.04 -12.31 -1.82
CA GLU A 179 6.21 -12.76 -2.59
C GLU A 179 6.48 -11.87 -3.82
N ALA A 180 6.33 -10.54 -3.63
CA ALA A 180 6.46 -9.56 -4.71
C ALA A 180 7.91 -9.45 -5.23
N ASN A 181 8.03 -9.21 -6.54
CA ASN A 181 9.31 -8.89 -7.21
C ASN A 181 9.65 -7.42 -7.09
#